data_a96cdb3253651aaaa7fc8b45dfaff92d
#
_entry.id   a96cdb3253651aaaa7fc8b45dfaff92d
#
_cell.length_a   1.000
_cell.length_b   1.000
_cell.length_c   1.000
_cell.angle_alpha   90.00
_cell.angle_beta   90.00
_cell.angle_gamma   90.00
#
_symmetry.space_group_name_H-M   'P 1'
#
loop_
_entity.id
_entity.type
_entity.pdbx_description
1 polymer ?
#
loop_
_entity_poly.entity_id
_entity_poly.type
_entity_poly.pdbx_seq_one_letter_code
_entity_poly.pdbx_strand_id
1 'polypeptide(L)' 'MIFNNVILRVTDAKNLEEIKQLLTHQASVSRQETGCERFEVYQSEVETNLFFLIEQWATTEDLDAHRD' A
#
# COMPACT_ATOMS: atom_id res chain seq x y z
N MET A 1 -9.30 -10.17 -12.04
CA MET A 1 -8.15 -9.84 -11.15
C MET A 1 -7.52 -8.54 -11.60
N ILE A 2 -7.43 -7.60 -10.68
CA ILE A 2 -6.91 -6.26 -10.98
C ILE A 2 -5.68 -6.02 -10.12
N PHE A 3 -4.59 -5.60 -10.74
CA PHE A 3 -3.39 -5.19 -10.02
C PHE A 3 -3.35 -3.67 -9.93
N ASN A 4 -2.96 -3.16 -8.76
CA ASN A 4 -2.74 -1.74 -8.54
C ASN A 4 -1.42 -1.59 -7.79
N ASN A 5 -0.39 -1.17 -8.52
CA ASN A 5 0.94 -1.01 -7.95
C ASN A 5 1.23 0.47 -7.74
N VAL A 6 1.63 0.82 -6.54
CA VAL A 6 1.87 2.21 -6.15
C VAL A 6 3.32 2.38 -5.72
N ILE A 7 3.94 3.45 -6.20
CA ILE A 7 5.27 3.85 -5.75
C ILE A 7 5.10 5.12 -4.92
N LEU A 8 5.56 5.10 -3.69
CA LEU A 8 5.43 6.21 -2.77
C LEU A 8 6.81 6.66 -2.29
N ARG A 9 7.12 7.93 -2.50
CA ARG A 9 8.36 8.53 -2.02
C ARG A 9 8.06 9.50 -0.88
N VAL A 10 8.68 9.27 0.27
CA VAL A 10 8.57 10.19 1.41
C VAL A 10 9.61 11.29 1.23
N THR A 11 9.16 12.54 1.18
CA THR A 11 10.03 13.67 0.88
C THR A 11 10.66 14.29 2.13
N ASP A 12 10.08 14.07 3.29
CA ASP A 12 10.62 14.57 4.55
C ASP A 12 11.04 13.41 5.45
N ALA A 13 12.34 13.28 5.69
CA ALA A 13 12.90 12.19 6.48
C ALA A 13 12.34 12.12 7.91
N LYS A 14 11.86 13.23 8.45
CA LYS A 14 11.26 13.27 9.79
C LYS A 14 10.00 12.43 9.87
N ASN A 15 9.29 12.27 8.75
CA ASN A 15 8.03 11.54 8.69
C ASN A 15 8.20 10.08 8.31
N LEU A 16 9.42 9.64 8.05
CA LEU A 16 9.67 8.30 7.50
C LEU A 16 9.09 7.19 8.38
N GLU A 17 9.39 7.21 9.67
CA GLU A 17 8.93 6.16 10.58
C GLU A 17 7.42 6.18 10.76
N GLU A 18 6.84 7.37 10.85
CA GLU A 18 5.39 7.54 10.95
C GLU A 18 4.68 7.00 9.69
N ILE A 19 5.17 7.35 8.51
CA ILE A 19 4.62 6.87 7.25
C ILE A 19 4.73 5.34 7.16
N LYS A 20 5.85 4.79 7.57
CA LYS A 20 6.07 3.34 7.59
C LYS A 20 5.01 2.64 8.45
N GLN A 21 4.74 3.18 9.63
CA GLN A 21 3.72 2.62 10.53
C GLN A 21 2.32 2.76 9.94
N LEU A 22 2.01 3.89 9.32
CA LEU A 22 0.73 4.12 8.67
C LEU A 22 0.50 3.14 7.52
N LEU A 23 1.51 2.92 6.69
CA LEU A 23 1.42 1.99 5.57
C LEU A 23 1.24 0.55 6.06
N THR A 24 1.94 0.17 7.12
CA THR A 24 1.80 -1.16 7.71
C THR A 24 0.39 -1.38 8.24
N HIS A 25 -0.16 -0.38 8.92
CA HIS A 25 -1.53 -0.43 9.41
C HIS A 25 -2.54 -0.49 8.27
N GLN A 26 -2.36 0.34 7.25
CA GLN A 26 -3.23 0.36 6.08
C GLN A 26 -3.26 -1.00 5.39
N ALA A 27 -2.09 -1.64 5.24
CA ALA A 27 -2.02 -2.96 4.64
C ALA A 27 -2.83 -3.98 5.43
N SER A 28 -2.73 -3.95 6.75
CA SER A 28 -3.46 -4.85 7.63
C SER A 28 -4.97 -4.68 7.49
N VAL A 29 -5.45 -3.44 7.48
CA VAL A 29 -6.87 -3.13 7.32
C VAL A 29 -7.36 -3.50 5.92
N SER A 30 -6.59 -3.14 4.90
CA SER A 30 -6.97 -3.36 3.50
C SER A 30 -7.11 -4.83 3.15
N ARG A 31 -6.28 -5.69 3.75
CA ARG A 31 -6.36 -7.13 3.52
C ARG A 31 -7.70 -7.74 3.93
N GLN A 32 -8.43 -7.07 4.81
CA GLN A 32 -9.74 -7.52 5.30
C GLN A 32 -10.89 -6.97 4.47
N GLU A 33 -10.62 -6.08 3.52
CA GLU A 33 -11.65 -5.51 2.67
C GLU A 33 -12.12 -6.52 1.62
N THR A 34 -13.39 -6.38 1.23
CA THR A 34 -14.00 -7.25 0.21
C THR A 34 -13.20 -7.19 -1.08
N GLY A 35 -12.83 -8.37 -1.58
CA GLY A 35 -12.13 -8.50 -2.86
C GLY A 35 -10.65 -8.24 -2.81
N CYS A 36 -10.09 -7.89 -1.65
CA CYS A 36 -8.65 -7.72 -1.52
C CYS A 36 -7.98 -9.10 -1.48
N GLU A 37 -7.25 -9.43 -2.53
CA GLU A 37 -6.55 -10.70 -2.67
C GLU A 37 -5.10 -10.59 -2.24
N ARG A 38 -4.53 -9.38 -2.33
CA ARG A 38 -3.15 -9.12 -1.97
C ARG A 38 -2.98 -7.64 -1.63
N PHE A 39 -2.30 -7.35 -0.54
CA PHE A 39 -1.92 -5.98 -0.20
C PHE A 39 -0.61 -6.05 0.58
N GLU A 40 0.49 -5.70 -0.08
CA GLU A 40 1.84 -5.80 0.49
C GLU A 40 2.55 -4.46 0.38
N VAL A 41 3.32 -4.14 1.41
CA VAL A 41 4.13 -2.93 1.46
C VAL A 41 5.59 -3.34 1.55
N TYR A 42 6.41 -2.79 0.66
CA TYR A 42 7.85 -3.02 0.63
C TYR A 42 8.59 -1.70 0.73
N GLN A 43 9.72 -1.71 1.40
CA GLN A 43 10.60 -0.56 1.49
C GLN A 43 11.89 -0.88 0.75
N SER A 44 12.40 0.09 -0.02
CA SER A 44 13.68 -0.08 -0.70
C SER A 44 14.82 -0.15 0.33
N GLU A 45 15.74 -1.09 0.17
CA GLU A 45 16.93 -1.19 1.01
C GLU A 45 17.94 -0.08 0.70
N VAL A 46 17.95 0.39 -0.54
CA VAL A 46 18.90 1.38 -1.01
C VAL A 46 18.40 2.79 -0.75
N GLU A 47 17.14 3.06 -1.12
CA GLU A 47 16.48 4.34 -0.89
C GLU A 47 15.41 4.15 0.16
N THR A 48 15.74 4.37 1.43
CA THR A 48 14.84 4.06 2.54
C THR A 48 13.58 4.90 2.59
N ASN A 49 13.53 6.00 1.82
CA ASN A 49 12.34 6.84 1.70
C ASN A 49 11.38 6.36 0.59
N LEU A 50 11.68 5.24 -0.05
CA LEU A 50 10.91 4.73 -1.18
C LEU A 50 10.17 3.46 -0.78
N PHE A 51 8.86 3.47 -0.99
CA PHE A 51 7.98 2.35 -0.69
C PHE A 51 7.24 1.88 -1.94
N PHE A 52 6.93 0.60 -1.98
CA PHE A 52 6.15 -0.02 -3.05
C PHE A 52 4.95 -0.72 -2.43
N LEU A 53 3.76 -0.41 -2.94
CA LEU A 53 2.53 -1.09 -2.54
C LEU A 53 2.12 -1.99 -3.69
N ILE A 54 1.98 -3.28 -3.40
CA ILE A 54 1.57 -4.28 -4.38
C ILE A 54 0.18 -4.75 -3.98
N GLU A 55 -0.82 -4.40 -4.79
CA GLU A 55 -2.22 -4.68 -4.51
C GLU A 55 -2.82 -5.54 -5.59
N GLN A 56 -3.67 -6.46 -5.19
CA GLN A 56 -4.40 -7.34 -6.09
C GLN A 56 -5.85 -7.40 -5.62
N TRP A 57 -6.78 -7.06 -6.52
CA TRP A 57 -8.19 -6.98 -6.23
C TRP A 57 -8.99 -7.90 -7.15
N ALA A 58 -10.06 -8.50 -6.63
CA ALA A 58 -10.87 -9.43 -7.42
C ALA A 58 -11.54 -8.73 -8.59
N THR A 59 -12.07 -7.51 -8.37
CA THR A 59 -12.78 -6.73 -9.40
C THR A 59 -12.40 -5.26 -9.33
N THR A 60 -12.72 -4.54 -10.41
CA THR A 60 -12.54 -3.09 -10.47
C THR A 60 -13.39 -2.38 -9.41
N GLU A 61 -14.61 -2.90 -9.18
CA GLU A 61 -15.53 -2.33 -8.21
C GLU A 61 -14.97 -2.42 -6.79
N ASP A 62 -14.31 -3.53 -6.46
CA ASP A 62 -13.68 -3.72 -5.15
C ASP A 62 -12.52 -2.72 -4.96
N LEU A 63 -11.72 -2.52 -6.00
CA LEU A 63 -10.63 -1.53 -5.96
C LEU A 63 -11.18 -0.12 -5.80
N ASP A 64 -12.24 0.22 -6.53
CA ASP A 64 -12.88 1.53 -6.44
C ASP A 64 -13.43 1.79 -5.04
N ALA A 65 -14.05 0.78 -4.43
CA ALA A 65 -14.55 0.87 -3.07
C ALA A 65 -13.41 1.12 -2.06
N HIS A 66 -12.27 0.48 -2.27
CA HIS A 66 -11.08 0.69 -1.43
C HIS A 66 -10.59 2.14 -1.49
N ARG A 67 -10.63 2.76 -2.67
CA ARG A 67 -10.17 4.14 -2.87
C ARG A 67 -11.11 5.18 -2.29
N ASP A 68 -12.37 4.83 -2.14
CA ASP A 68 -13.37 5.70 -1.54
C ASP A 68 -13.25 5.66 -0.01
#